data_d8a1b0f1275d08e0c727e9afff9a262f
#
_entry.id   d8a1b0f1275d08e0c727e9afff9a262f
#
_cell.length_a   1.000
_cell.length_b   1.000
_cell.length_c   1.000
_cell.angle_alpha   90.00
_cell.angle_beta   90.00
_cell.angle_gamma   90.00
#
_symmetry.space_group_name_H-M   'P 1'
#
loop_
_entity.id
_entity.type
_entity.pdbx_description
1 polymer ?
#
loop_
_entity_poly.entity_id
_entity_poly.type
_entity_poly.pdbx_seq_one_letter_code
_entity_poly.pdbx_strand_id
1 'polypeptide(L)'
;MMEYFYRIYGLRVQSQIPFSEAVPETAGEAEVKIVFGRMPDFLLEAGQKGYGTWTNGFVSAWFRIRDGTQVYVEGGSRITVELSEEPQLLVITSLLLSAGMALVCLQRGEPFFHGSALYTGEQAILLCGESGAGKS
;
A
#
# COMPACT_ATOMS: atom_id res chain seq x y z
N MET A 1 2.19 -18.65 10.35
CA MET A 1 1.43 -17.42 10.17
C MET A 1 0.51 -17.58 8.96
N MET A 2 -0.73 -17.13 9.07
CA MET A 2 -1.67 -17.24 7.98
C MET A 2 -1.32 -16.28 6.85
N GLU A 3 -1.59 -16.70 5.63
CA GLU A 3 -1.42 -15.89 4.45
C GLU A 3 -2.73 -15.80 3.70
N TYR A 4 -3.01 -14.61 3.19
CA TYR A 4 -4.24 -14.29 2.48
C TYR A 4 -3.89 -13.85 1.07
N PHE A 5 -4.77 -14.14 0.12
CA PHE A 5 -4.58 -13.75 -1.28
C PHE A 5 -5.72 -12.86 -1.72
N TYR A 6 -5.36 -11.76 -2.37
CA TYR A 6 -6.33 -10.76 -2.84
C TYR A 6 -6.02 -10.31 -4.25
N ARG A 7 -7.03 -9.79 -4.94
CA ARG A 7 -6.86 -9.04 -6.19
C ARG A 7 -7.02 -7.56 -5.83
N ILE A 8 -5.94 -6.80 -5.94
CA ILE A 8 -5.92 -5.38 -5.61
C ILE A 8 -5.29 -4.63 -6.78
N TYR A 9 -6.04 -3.72 -7.39
CA TYR A 9 -5.60 -2.96 -8.56
C TYR A 9 -5.06 -3.84 -9.69
N GLY A 10 -5.71 -4.99 -9.91
CA GLY A 10 -5.31 -5.93 -10.96
C GLY A 10 -4.12 -6.83 -10.62
N LEU A 11 -3.55 -6.69 -9.43
CA LEU A 11 -2.39 -7.47 -9.00
C LEU A 11 -2.81 -8.56 -8.01
N ARG A 12 -2.16 -9.73 -8.10
CA ARG A 12 -2.31 -10.75 -7.06
C ARG A 12 -1.40 -10.40 -5.91
N VAL A 13 -2.01 -10.17 -4.74
CA VAL A 13 -1.32 -9.77 -3.52
C VAL A 13 -1.41 -10.89 -2.50
N GLN A 14 -0.25 -11.34 -2.03
CA GLN A 14 -0.16 -12.29 -0.91
C GLN A 14 0.15 -11.47 0.34
N SER A 15 -0.69 -11.59 1.37
CA SER A 15 -0.59 -10.74 2.55
C SER A 15 -0.65 -11.55 3.82
N GLN A 16 0.19 -11.19 4.78
CA GLN A 16 0.08 -11.70 6.16
C GLN A 16 -0.95 -10.92 6.98
N ILE A 17 -1.48 -9.84 6.40
CA ILE A 17 -2.49 -8.98 7.01
C ILE A 17 -3.82 -9.22 6.31
N PRO A 18 -4.92 -9.53 7.03
CA PRO A 18 -6.23 -9.65 6.39
C PRO A 18 -6.81 -8.27 6.04
N PHE A 19 -7.39 -8.18 4.86
CA PHE A 19 -8.09 -6.99 4.38
C PHE A 19 -9.56 -7.34 4.15
N SER A 20 -10.46 -6.77 4.93
CA SER A 20 -11.88 -7.04 4.80
C SER A 20 -12.49 -6.40 3.55
N GLU A 21 -11.88 -5.35 3.04
CA GLU A 21 -12.39 -4.60 1.88
C GLU A 21 -11.79 -5.04 0.55
N ALA A 22 -10.80 -5.92 0.57
CA ALA A 22 -10.16 -6.41 -0.65
C ALA A 22 -10.88 -7.63 -1.20
N VAL A 23 -10.84 -7.79 -2.52
CA VAL A 23 -11.44 -8.94 -3.19
C VAL A 23 -10.56 -10.16 -3.00
N PRO A 24 -11.09 -11.26 -2.41
CA PRO A 24 -10.31 -12.49 -2.25
C PRO A 24 -9.89 -13.06 -3.60
N GLU A 25 -8.73 -13.69 -3.63
CA GLU A 25 -8.18 -14.34 -4.81
C GLU A 25 -7.72 -15.74 -4.44
N THR A 26 -7.64 -16.63 -5.42
CA THR A 26 -7.06 -17.96 -5.19
C THR A 26 -5.57 -17.86 -4.93
N ALA A 27 -5.05 -18.78 -4.12
CA ALA A 27 -3.62 -18.87 -3.87
C ALA A 27 -2.85 -19.13 -5.16
N GLY A 28 -1.68 -18.53 -5.29
CA GLY A 28 -0.86 -18.66 -6.47
C GLY A 28 0.33 -17.73 -6.38
N GLU A 29 1.08 -17.64 -7.46
CA GLU A 29 2.24 -16.76 -7.53
C GLU A 29 1.77 -15.31 -7.43
N ALA A 30 2.32 -14.59 -6.45
CA ALA A 30 1.92 -13.20 -6.17
C ALA A 30 2.90 -12.22 -6.80
N GLU A 31 2.34 -11.16 -7.37
CA GLU A 31 3.12 -10.05 -7.90
C GLU A 31 3.58 -9.11 -6.79
N VAL A 32 2.82 -9.07 -5.68
CA VAL A 32 3.12 -8.23 -4.52
C VAL A 32 2.97 -9.05 -3.24
N LYS A 33 3.90 -8.88 -2.32
CA LYS A 33 3.83 -9.52 -0.99
C LYS A 33 3.81 -8.45 0.09
N ILE A 34 2.86 -8.57 1.00
CA ILE A 34 2.76 -7.71 2.19
C ILE A 34 3.12 -8.57 3.39
N VAL A 35 4.20 -8.22 4.07
CA VAL A 35 4.75 -9.04 5.16
C VAL A 35 5.03 -8.18 6.39
N PHE A 36 4.93 -8.79 7.57
CA PHE A 36 5.45 -8.20 8.80
C PHE A 36 6.97 -8.36 8.82
N GLY A 37 7.67 -7.35 9.31
CA GLY A 37 9.10 -7.41 9.41
C GLY A 37 9.68 -6.12 9.98
N ARG A 38 11.00 -6.11 10.13
CA ARG A 38 11.71 -4.93 10.63
C ARG A 38 12.12 -4.04 9.47
N MET A 39 12.17 -2.74 9.73
CA MET A 39 12.66 -1.79 8.75
C MET A 39 14.15 -2.00 8.48
N PRO A 40 14.60 -1.78 7.24
CA PRO A 40 16.03 -1.81 6.93
C PRO A 40 16.80 -0.80 7.79
N ASP A 41 18.04 -1.16 8.17
CA ASP A 41 18.84 -0.33 9.06
C ASP A 41 19.12 1.08 8.49
N PHE A 42 19.27 1.21 7.19
CA PHE A 42 19.54 2.51 6.59
C PHE A 42 18.40 3.52 6.80
N LEU A 43 17.19 3.05 7.06
CA LEU A 43 16.05 3.93 7.31
C LEU A 43 16.10 4.58 8.70
N LEU A 44 16.90 4.05 9.63
CA LEU A 44 17.06 4.66 10.93
C LEU A 44 17.60 6.08 10.81
N GLU A 45 18.61 6.28 9.95
CA GLU A 45 19.15 7.61 9.71
C GLU A 45 18.19 8.49 8.90
N ALA A 46 17.59 7.94 7.86
CA ALA A 46 16.66 8.67 7.02
C ALA A 46 15.41 9.09 7.79
N GLY A 47 14.87 8.19 8.63
CA GLY A 47 13.67 8.44 9.42
C GLY A 47 13.87 9.51 10.49
N GLN A 48 15.07 9.68 11.01
CA GLN A 48 15.37 10.71 12.01
C GLN A 48 15.36 12.12 11.41
N LYS A 49 15.64 12.24 10.14
CA LYS A 49 15.66 13.54 9.44
C LYS A 49 14.33 13.90 8.82
N GLY A 50 13.40 12.97 8.81
CA GLY A 50 12.21 13.06 7.99
C GLY A 50 10.94 13.44 8.72
N TYR A 51 10.03 13.89 7.93
CA TYR A 51 8.66 14.21 8.32
C TYR A 51 7.78 12.95 8.29
N GLY A 52 8.39 11.77 8.55
CA GLY A 52 7.66 10.51 8.49
C GLY A 52 7.55 9.92 7.11
N THR A 53 8.34 10.40 6.15
CA THR A 53 8.39 9.85 4.79
C THR A 53 9.81 9.88 4.24
N TRP A 54 10.09 8.94 3.33
CA TRP A 54 11.37 8.88 2.63
C TRP A 54 11.15 8.18 1.29
N THR A 55 11.83 8.64 0.26
CA THR A 55 11.76 8.00 -1.06
C THR A 55 13.14 7.95 -1.70
N ASN A 56 13.35 6.93 -2.52
CA ASN A 56 14.52 6.81 -3.38
C ASN A 56 14.02 6.60 -4.81
N GLY A 57 13.66 7.71 -5.46
CA GLY A 57 13.10 7.68 -6.79
C GLY A 57 11.85 6.82 -6.88
N PHE A 58 11.77 5.97 -7.91
CA PHE A 58 10.68 5.03 -8.10
C PHE A 58 11.08 3.60 -7.69
N VAL A 59 12.07 3.45 -6.81
CA VAL A 59 12.59 2.15 -6.41
C VAL A 59 12.10 1.75 -5.03
N SER A 60 12.11 2.66 -4.09
CA SER A 60 11.70 2.37 -2.72
C SER A 60 11.14 3.60 -2.03
N ALA A 61 10.28 3.36 -1.03
CA ALA A 61 9.65 4.42 -0.25
C ALA A 61 9.38 3.91 1.15
N TRP A 62 9.37 4.82 2.10
CA TRP A 62 9.07 4.54 3.50
C TRP A 62 8.15 5.62 4.05
N PHE A 63 7.23 5.22 4.91
CA PHE A 63 6.44 6.18 5.68
C PHE A 63 6.12 5.62 7.06
N ARG A 64 5.85 6.54 7.98
CA ARG A 64 5.47 6.22 9.34
C ARG A 64 4.02 6.63 9.56
N ILE A 65 3.24 5.74 10.15
CA ILE A 65 1.86 6.00 10.53
C ILE A 65 1.85 6.67 11.91
N ARG A 66 0.77 7.37 12.21
CA ARG A 66 0.65 8.15 13.45
C ARG A 66 0.88 7.31 14.72
N ASP A 67 0.47 6.05 14.72
CA ASP A 67 0.66 5.16 15.87
C ASP A 67 2.09 4.66 16.05
N GLY A 68 2.99 5.00 15.12
CA GLY A 68 4.38 4.56 15.13
C GLY A 68 4.67 3.37 14.22
N THR A 69 3.66 2.76 13.63
CA THR A 69 3.85 1.69 12.64
C THR A 69 4.59 2.23 11.43
N GLN A 70 5.53 1.45 10.92
CA GLN A 70 6.35 1.84 9.78
C GLN A 70 6.07 0.94 8.59
N VAL A 71 6.11 1.52 7.40
CA VAL A 71 5.85 0.81 6.15
C VAL A 71 6.97 1.11 5.17
N TYR A 72 7.51 0.06 4.57
CA TYR A 72 8.56 0.16 3.56
C TYR A 72 8.10 -0.57 2.29
N VAL A 73 8.09 0.15 1.17
CA VAL A 73 7.64 -0.37 -0.12
C VAL A 73 8.84 -0.38 -1.07
N GLU A 74 9.13 -1.54 -1.66
CA GLU A 74 10.31 -1.68 -2.50
C GLU A 74 10.04 -2.46 -3.77
N GLY A 75 10.64 -2.01 -4.87
CA GLY A 75 10.67 -2.71 -6.15
C GLY A 75 9.32 -3.00 -6.78
N GLY A 76 8.26 -2.32 -6.33
CA GLY A 76 6.91 -2.59 -6.82
C GLY A 76 6.40 -3.98 -6.50
N SER A 77 7.03 -4.71 -5.56
CA SER A 77 6.72 -6.11 -5.30
C SER A 77 6.64 -6.49 -3.84
N ARG A 78 7.06 -5.63 -2.92
CA ARG A 78 7.07 -5.98 -1.51
C ARG A 78 6.72 -4.78 -0.63
N ILE A 79 5.84 -5.01 0.32
CA ILE A 79 5.53 -4.06 1.39
C ILE A 79 5.89 -4.74 2.71
N THR A 80 6.78 -4.12 3.47
CA THR A 80 7.17 -4.58 4.79
C THR A 80 6.53 -3.67 5.83
N VAL A 81 5.86 -4.25 6.82
CA VAL A 81 5.15 -3.52 7.87
C VAL A 81 5.75 -3.88 9.21
N GLU A 82 6.27 -2.88 9.91
CA GLU A 82 6.76 -3.04 11.28
C GLU A 82 5.75 -2.39 12.22
N LEU A 83 4.98 -3.24 12.91
CA LEU A 83 3.92 -2.77 13.80
C LEU A 83 4.49 -2.08 15.03
N SER A 84 3.82 -1.01 15.47
CA SER A 84 4.08 -0.38 16.75
C SER A 84 3.57 -1.28 17.89
N GLU A 85 3.80 -0.85 19.14
CA GLU A 85 3.33 -1.61 20.30
C GLU A 85 1.81 -1.63 20.41
N GLU A 86 1.16 -0.55 19.97
CA GLU A 86 -0.31 -0.44 19.99
C GLU A 86 -0.83 -0.13 18.59
N PRO A 87 -0.79 -1.10 17.66
CA PRO A 87 -1.14 -0.84 16.27
C PRO A 87 -2.65 -0.63 16.11
N GLN A 88 -3.01 0.38 15.30
CA GLN A 88 -4.39 0.64 14.93
C GLN A 88 -4.67 -0.02 13.58
N LEU A 89 -5.11 -1.27 13.60
CA LEU A 89 -5.21 -2.10 12.41
C LEU A 89 -6.11 -1.51 11.31
N LEU A 90 -7.21 -0.85 11.69
CA LEU A 90 -8.10 -0.24 10.69
C LEU A 90 -7.40 0.88 9.91
N VAL A 91 -6.60 1.69 10.60
CA VAL A 91 -5.82 2.75 9.95
C VAL A 91 -4.73 2.15 9.08
N ILE A 92 -4.03 1.13 9.59
CA ILE A 92 -2.95 0.47 8.87
C ILE A 92 -3.46 -0.16 7.58
N THR A 93 -4.53 -0.96 7.64
CA THR A 93 -5.09 -1.61 6.45
C THR A 93 -5.59 -0.60 5.44
N SER A 94 -6.23 0.47 5.89
CA SER A 94 -6.70 1.54 5.01
C SER A 94 -5.53 2.21 4.28
N LEU A 95 -4.45 2.52 4.99
CA LEU A 95 -3.27 3.14 4.39
C LEU A 95 -2.50 2.20 3.48
N LEU A 96 -2.46 0.90 3.78
CA LEU A 96 -1.83 -0.07 2.88
C LEU A 96 -2.59 -0.19 1.57
N LEU A 97 -3.93 -0.20 1.62
CA LEU A 97 -4.74 -0.26 0.40
C LEU A 97 -4.69 1.02 -0.42
N SER A 98 -4.44 2.16 0.19
CA SER A 98 -4.35 3.44 -0.51
C SER A 98 -2.89 3.81 -0.81
N ALA A 99 -2.19 4.36 0.16
CA ALA A 99 -0.82 4.85 -0.02
C ALA A 99 0.16 3.74 -0.35
N GLY A 100 0.07 2.60 0.33
CA GLY A 100 0.97 1.47 0.08
C GLY A 100 0.87 0.95 -1.34
N MET A 101 -0.34 0.68 -1.80
CA MET A 101 -0.56 0.18 -3.16
C MET A 101 -0.31 1.26 -4.22
N ALA A 102 -0.54 2.53 -3.89
CA ALA A 102 -0.18 3.63 -4.78
C ALA A 102 1.33 3.65 -5.04
N LEU A 103 2.14 3.48 -3.99
CA LEU A 103 3.59 3.41 -4.12
C LEU A 103 4.02 2.19 -4.93
N VAL A 104 3.38 1.03 -4.73
CA VAL A 104 3.64 -0.16 -5.53
C VAL A 104 3.39 0.13 -7.02
N CYS A 105 2.26 0.73 -7.36
CA CYS A 105 1.93 1.05 -8.74
C CYS A 105 2.92 2.04 -9.36
N LEU A 106 3.32 3.06 -8.61
CA LEU A 106 4.33 4.02 -9.06
C LEU A 106 5.68 3.35 -9.32
N GLN A 107 6.10 2.45 -8.44
CA GLN A 107 7.35 1.71 -8.60
C GLN A 107 7.32 0.73 -9.76
N ARG A 108 6.13 0.28 -10.16
CA ARG A 108 5.92 -0.59 -11.31
C ARG A 108 5.78 0.20 -12.61
N GLY A 109 5.77 1.53 -12.53
CA GLY A 109 5.55 2.38 -13.71
C GLY A 109 4.10 2.40 -14.17
N GLU A 110 3.17 2.01 -13.32
CA GLU A 110 1.74 1.98 -13.63
C GLU A 110 1.06 3.24 -13.12
N PRO A 111 0.09 3.80 -13.87
CA PRO A 111 -0.61 4.99 -13.40
C PRO A 111 -1.49 4.68 -12.19
N PHE A 112 -1.53 5.61 -11.25
CA PHE A 112 -2.39 5.54 -10.09
C PHE A 112 -3.16 6.85 -9.97
N PHE A 113 -4.49 6.77 -9.99
CA PHE A 113 -5.36 7.93 -9.93
C PHE A 113 -6.09 7.99 -8.59
N HIS A 114 -5.98 9.11 -7.91
CA HIS A 114 -6.77 9.37 -6.72
C HIS A 114 -8.13 9.92 -7.14
N GLY A 115 -9.17 9.13 -6.97
CA GLY A 115 -10.51 9.51 -7.39
C GLY A 115 -11.50 8.39 -7.20
N SER A 116 -12.68 8.57 -7.76
CA SER A 116 -13.75 7.58 -7.74
C SER A 116 -13.90 6.94 -9.11
N ALA A 117 -14.36 5.70 -9.14
CA ALA A 117 -14.61 4.99 -10.39
C ALA A 117 -16.08 4.57 -10.45
N LEU A 118 -16.67 4.73 -11.64
CA LEU A 118 -18.00 4.22 -11.96
C LEU A 118 -17.87 3.12 -13.01
N TYR A 119 -18.47 1.97 -12.75
CA TYR A 119 -18.46 0.85 -13.66
C TYR A 119 -19.82 0.69 -14.30
N THR A 120 -19.87 0.68 -15.64
CA THR A 120 -21.11 0.64 -16.41
C THR A 120 -21.26 -0.67 -17.22
N GLY A 121 -20.68 -1.76 -16.73
CA GLY A 121 -20.75 -3.07 -17.37
C GLY A 121 -19.62 -3.36 -18.34
N GLU A 122 -19.32 -2.45 -19.25
CA GLU A 122 -18.26 -2.61 -20.25
C GLU A 122 -17.12 -1.59 -20.08
N GLN A 123 -17.38 -0.49 -19.37
CA GLN A 123 -16.45 0.61 -19.22
C GLN A 123 -16.36 1.07 -17.78
N ALA A 124 -15.18 1.53 -17.40
CA ALA A 124 -14.97 2.22 -16.14
C ALA A 124 -14.72 3.70 -16.44
N ILE A 125 -15.40 4.55 -15.70
CA ILE A 125 -15.22 5.99 -15.77
C ILE A 125 -14.57 6.45 -14.48
N LEU A 126 -13.40 7.10 -14.59
CA LEU A 126 -12.69 7.63 -13.45
C LEU A 126 -13.06 9.08 -13.22
N LEU A 127 -13.44 9.40 -11.98
CA LEU A 127 -13.71 10.76 -11.55
C LEU A 127 -12.53 11.23 -10.73
N CYS A 128 -11.68 12.04 -11.32
CA CYS A 128 -10.49 12.56 -10.69
C CYS A 128 -10.62 14.07 -10.49
N GLY A 129 -10.01 14.57 -9.42
CA GLY A 129 -10.02 15.98 -9.13
C GLY A 129 -9.30 16.28 -7.82
N GLU A 130 -9.18 17.56 -7.49
CA GLU A 130 -8.62 17.99 -6.24
C GLU A 130 -9.54 17.60 -5.08
N SER A 131 -8.94 17.45 -3.88
CA SER A 131 -9.71 17.19 -2.68
C SER A 131 -10.76 18.30 -2.47
N GLY A 132 -12.00 17.90 -2.29
CA GLY A 132 -13.11 18.85 -2.15
C GLY A 132 -13.80 19.22 -3.43
N ALA A 133 -13.39 18.70 -4.58
CA ALA A 133 -14.02 18.97 -5.88
C ALA A 133 -15.29 18.16 -6.15
N GLY A 134 -15.80 17.42 -5.17
CA GLY A 134 -17.05 16.67 -5.29
C GLY A 134 -16.92 15.34 -6.00
N LYS A 135 -15.76 14.73 -6.01
CA LYS A 135 -15.49 13.46 -6.72
C LYS A 135 -15.98 12.21 -6.01
N SER A 136 -16.46 12.34 -4.79
CA SER A 136 -16.91 11.19 -4.01
C SER A 136 -18.30 11.35 -3.47
#